data_dd0e7c2046b0b5728ef03b6f4b4cac1b
#
_entry.id   dd0e7c2046b0b5728ef03b6f4b4cac1b
#
_cell.length_a   1.000
_cell.length_b   1.000
_cell.length_c   1.000
_cell.angle_alpha   90.00
_cell.angle_beta   90.00
_cell.angle_gamma   90.00
#
_symmetry.space_group_name_H-M   'P 1'
#
loop_
_entity.id
_entity.type
_entity.pdbx_description
1 polymer ?
#
loop_
_entity_poly.entity_id
_entity_poly.type
_entity_poly.pdbx_seq_one_letter_code
_entity_poly.pdbx_strand_id
1 'polypeptide(L)'
;MYRVKTVSKNVYRSLHMGRAWLVCAGLLLTSPPAFAGGLTTAQLNNVTLDAPGWEGDGVHHLKFTSGEYATESANGRILKTAVGDLDGDGQADGAVVYYENYGGSGAFMRMAVFICKDGKPVQVGMRSLGDRSETKNLTIKNKALVLDIMTHRPNDSAPGPTKHKVVNFKLKQGKLVGPEQVDWN
;
A
#
# COMPACT_ATOMS: atom_id res chain seq x y z
N MET A 1 -37.08 -21.35 -91.32
CA MET A 1 -35.93 -21.65 -92.20
C MET A 1 -34.69 -21.03 -91.55
N TYR A 2 -33.69 -21.88 -91.25
CA TYR A 2 -32.30 -21.57 -90.83
C TYR A 2 -32.07 -20.79 -89.52
N ARG A 3 -31.31 -21.24 -88.64
CA ARG A 3 -30.19 -22.09 -88.32
C ARG A 3 -29.33 -21.41 -87.24
N VAL A 4 -29.25 -22.03 -86.07
CA VAL A 4 -28.09 -22.30 -85.25
C VAL A 4 -26.91 -21.31 -85.33
N LYS A 5 -26.43 -20.83 -84.18
CA LYS A 5 -25.12 -21.18 -83.70
C LYS A 5 -24.91 -20.71 -82.22
N THR A 6 -24.61 -21.71 -81.47
CA THR A 6 -23.98 -21.72 -80.15
C THR A 6 -22.66 -20.99 -80.17
N VAL A 7 -22.33 -20.17 -79.12
CA VAL A 7 -20.98 -20.09 -78.60
C VAL A 7 -21.06 -19.78 -77.07
N SER A 8 -20.63 -20.75 -76.35
CA SER A 8 -20.28 -20.70 -74.91
C SER A 8 -19.06 -19.78 -74.68
N LYS A 9 -19.10 -18.92 -73.69
CA LYS A 9 -17.88 -18.46 -73.00
C LYS A 9 -18.16 -18.34 -71.52
N ASN A 10 -17.65 -19.37 -70.81
CA ASN A 10 -17.42 -19.33 -69.38
C ASN A 10 -16.50 -18.16 -69.03
N VAL A 11 -16.97 -17.27 -68.16
CA VAL A 11 -16.13 -16.31 -67.47
C VAL A 11 -16.14 -16.72 -66.00
N TYR A 12 -15.10 -17.38 -65.59
CA TYR A 12 -14.81 -17.61 -64.17
C TYR A 12 -14.55 -16.27 -63.50
N ARG A 13 -15.49 -15.83 -62.66
CA ARG A 13 -15.25 -14.74 -61.74
C ARG A 13 -14.57 -15.32 -60.46
N SER A 14 -13.29 -15.10 -60.38
CA SER A 14 -12.47 -15.38 -59.21
C SER A 14 -13.05 -14.58 -58.01
N LEU A 15 -13.62 -15.27 -57.03
CA LEU A 15 -13.94 -14.73 -55.74
C LEU A 15 -12.64 -14.65 -54.92
N HIS A 16 -12.12 -13.45 -54.78
CA HIS A 16 -11.09 -13.17 -53.81
C HIS A 16 -11.72 -13.20 -52.42
N MET A 17 -11.55 -14.32 -51.74
CA MET A 17 -11.82 -14.43 -50.31
C MET A 17 -10.77 -13.60 -49.55
N GLY A 18 -11.16 -12.39 -49.19
CA GLY A 18 -10.40 -11.58 -48.26
C GLY A 18 -10.34 -12.29 -46.90
N ARG A 19 -9.15 -12.77 -46.52
CA ARG A 19 -8.88 -13.24 -45.15
C ARG A 19 -8.98 -12.07 -44.20
N ALA A 20 -10.12 -11.94 -43.53
CA ALA A 20 -10.25 -11.07 -42.38
C ALA A 20 -9.38 -11.64 -41.24
N TRP A 21 -8.29 -10.95 -40.93
CA TRP A 21 -7.49 -11.24 -39.75
C TRP A 21 -8.26 -10.68 -38.56
N LEU A 22 -8.92 -11.55 -37.80
CA LEU A 22 -9.43 -11.24 -36.49
C LEU A 22 -8.22 -11.06 -35.56
N VAL A 23 -7.83 -9.82 -35.35
CA VAL A 23 -6.90 -9.46 -34.25
C VAL A 23 -7.70 -9.58 -32.96
N CYS A 24 -7.66 -10.74 -32.32
CA CYS A 24 -8.05 -10.85 -30.93
C CYS A 24 -7.03 -10.08 -30.10
N ALA A 25 -7.34 -8.84 -29.77
CA ALA A 25 -6.67 -8.09 -28.72
C ALA A 25 -6.98 -8.81 -27.39
N GLY A 26 -6.12 -9.76 -27.03
CA GLY A 26 -6.15 -10.39 -25.72
C GLY A 26 -5.87 -9.31 -24.66
N LEU A 27 -6.90 -8.93 -23.91
CA LEU A 27 -6.75 -8.15 -22.69
C LEU A 27 -5.96 -9.02 -21.71
N LEU A 28 -4.64 -8.83 -21.64
CA LEU A 28 -3.81 -9.40 -20.58
C LEU A 28 -4.25 -8.76 -19.28
N LEU A 29 -5.18 -9.41 -18.59
CA LEU A 29 -5.44 -9.16 -17.18
C LEU A 29 -4.15 -9.51 -16.43
N THR A 30 -3.27 -8.53 -16.24
CA THR A 30 -2.14 -8.67 -15.34
C THR A 30 -2.70 -8.74 -13.94
N SER A 31 -2.90 -9.95 -13.42
CA SER A 31 -3.09 -10.15 -12.00
C SER A 31 -1.91 -9.51 -11.27
N PRO A 32 -2.14 -8.81 -10.15
CA PRO A 32 -1.04 -8.32 -9.35
C PRO A 32 -0.14 -9.49 -8.97
N PRO A 33 1.19 -9.29 -8.91
CA PRO A 33 2.11 -10.35 -8.55
C PRO A 33 1.70 -10.94 -7.19
N ALA A 34 1.37 -12.22 -7.18
CA ALA A 34 1.19 -12.95 -5.95
C ALA A 34 2.61 -13.14 -5.36
N PHE A 35 2.89 -12.47 -4.26
CA PHE A 35 4.13 -12.69 -3.54
C PHE A 35 4.17 -14.15 -3.04
N ALA A 36 5.27 -14.85 -3.26
CA ALA A 36 5.46 -16.23 -2.83
C ALA A 36 5.75 -16.29 -1.32
N GLY A 37 4.73 -16.07 -0.51
CA GLY A 37 4.85 -15.91 0.94
C GLY A 37 4.96 -14.44 1.35
N GLY A 38 5.12 -14.19 2.66
CA GLY A 38 5.28 -12.85 3.18
C GLY A 38 4.18 -12.47 4.19
N LEU A 39 4.21 -11.24 4.65
CA LEU A 39 3.27 -10.72 5.62
C LEU A 39 1.88 -10.52 5.01
N THR A 40 0.88 -10.73 5.84
CA THR A 40 -0.52 -10.51 5.51
C THR A 40 -1.11 -9.39 6.36
N THR A 41 -2.19 -8.77 5.90
CA THR A 41 -2.95 -7.79 6.69
C THR A 41 -3.42 -8.38 8.02
N ALA A 42 -3.78 -9.67 8.06
CA ALA A 42 -4.19 -10.35 9.28
C ALA A 42 -3.05 -10.44 10.31
N GLN A 43 -1.83 -10.72 9.87
CA GLN A 43 -0.66 -10.70 10.76
C GLN A 43 -0.37 -9.28 11.26
N LEU A 44 -0.46 -8.26 10.39
CA LEU A 44 -0.23 -6.87 10.77
C LEU A 44 -1.29 -6.36 11.77
N ASN A 45 -2.54 -6.82 11.69
CA ASN A 45 -3.56 -6.51 12.68
C ASN A 45 -3.38 -7.24 14.03
N ASN A 46 -2.48 -8.21 14.09
CA ASN A 46 -2.15 -8.96 15.31
C ASN A 46 -0.64 -8.87 15.65
N VAL A 47 -0.04 -7.72 15.36
CA VAL A 47 1.38 -7.49 15.54
C VAL A 47 1.68 -6.97 16.95
N THR A 48 2.86 -7.32 17.46
CA THR A 48 3.49 -6.59 18.56
C THR A 48 4.52 -5.64 17.97
N LEU A 49 4.47 -4.38 18.36
CA LEU A 49 5.42 -3.38 17.91
C LEU A 49 6.06 -2.65 19.09
N ASP A 50 7.26 -2.16 18.85
CA ASP A 50 8.04 -1.38 19.80
C ASP A 50 7.81 0.11 19.50
N ALA A 51 7.23 0.83 20.44
CA ALA A 51 7.00 2.26 20.37
C ALA A 51 7.85 3.00 21.40
N PRO A 52 8.39 4.19 21.09
CA PRO A 52 8.99 5.03 22.13
C PRO A 52 7.89 5.43 23.12
N GLY A 53 8.21 5.32 24.39
CA GLY A 53 7.32 5.72 25.47
C GLY A 53 6.97 7.21 25.43
N TRP A 54 5.90 7.55 26.10
CA TRP A 54 5.55 8.94 26.35
C TRP A 54 6.62 9.56 27.26
N GLU A 55 7.06 10.76 26.98
CA GLU A 55 8.10 11.47 27.75
C GLU A 55 9.50 10.81 27.78
N GLY A 56 9.74 9.82 26.91
CA GLY A 56 11.06 9.19 26.81
C GLY A 56 11.35 8.13 27.87
N ASP A 57 10.32 7.57 28.50
CA ASP A 57 10.41 6.52 29.52
C ASP A 57 10.76 5.11 28.97
N GLY A 58 11.37 5.04 27.79
CA GLY A 58 11.89 3.81 27.19
C GLY A 58 11.09 3.31 25.99
N VAL A 59 11.05 1.99 25.83
CA VAL A 59 10.34 1.31 24.76
C VAL A 59 9.15 0.56 25.32
N HIS A 60 7.97 0.83 24.78
CA HIS A 60 6.73 0.13 25.09
C HIS A 60 6.42 -0.93 24.03
N HIS A 61 6.08 -2.11 24.49
CA HIS A 61 5.65 -3.21 23.63
C HIS A 61 4.13 -3.18 23.47
N LEU A 62 3.65 -2.69 22.34
CA LEU A 62 2.23 -2.56 22.05
C LEU A 62 1.74 -3.81 21.31
N LYS A 63 0.97 -4.65 22.00
CA LYS A 63 0.38 -5.86 21.40
C LYS A 63 -0.99 -5.55 20.85
N PHE A 64 -1.09 -5.49 19.53
CA PHE A 64 -2.38 -5.38 18.84
C PHE A 64 -3.04 -6.75 18.69
N THR A 65 -4.34 -6.78 18.89
CA THR A 65 -5.21 -7.93 18.63
C THR A 65 -6.40 -7.45 17.81
N SER A 66 -6.57 -8.01 16.63
CA SER A 66 -7.60 -7.57 15.68
C SER A 66 -7.54 -6.06 15.36
N GLY A 67 -6.32 -5.50 15.37
CA GLY A 67 -6.05 -4.09 15.06
C GLY A 67 -6.21 -3.13 16.23
N GLU A 68 -6.45 -3.62 17.44
CA GLU A 68 -6.66 -2.78 18.63
C GLU A 68 -5.74 -3.21 19.78
N TYR A 69 -5.33 -2.25 20.61
CA TYR A 69 -4.73 -2.52 21.90
C TYR A 69 -5.34 -1.61 22.97
N ALA A 70 -5.35 -2.08 24.19
CA ALA A 70 -5.74 -1.28 25.36
C ALA A 70 -4.96 -1.73 26.59
N THR A 71 -4.59 -0.76 27.42
CA THR A 71 -4.03 -0.91 28.76
C THR A 71 -4.86 -0.06 29.72
N GLU A 72 -4.50 -0.02 30.99
CA GLU A 72 -5.17 0.84 31.97
C GLU A 72 -5.03 2.35 31.65
N SER A 73 -3.92 2.75 31.02
CA SER A 73 -3.56 4.15 30.79
C SER A 73 -3.52 4.57 29.33
N ALA A 74 -3.61 3.62 28.38
CA ALA A 74 -3.49 3.91 26.97
C ALA A 74 -4.33 2.96 26.12
N ASN A 75 -4.75 3.45 24.98
CA ASN A 75 -5.39 2.63 23.94
C ASN A 75 -4.95 3.09 22.55
N GLY A 76 -5.16 2.24 21.57
CA GLY A 76 -4.86 2.57 20.18
C GLY A 76 -5.47 1.58 19.20
N ARG A 77 -5.50 2.00 17.95
CA ARG A 77 -6.04 1.20 16.84
C ARG A 77 -5.25 1.42 15.56
N ILE A 78 -5.06 0.35 14.82
CA ILE A 78 -4.54 0.39 13.45
C ILE A 78 -5.60 0.97 12.53
N LEU A 79 -5.25 1.99 11.78
CA LEU A 79 -6.14 2.71 10.87
C LEU A 79 -5.90 2.34 9.41
N LYS A 80 -4.65 2.05 9.05
CA LYS A 80 -4.24 1.65 7.71
C LYS A 80 -3.18 0.56 7.79
N THR A 81 -3.25 -0.37 6.85
CA THR A 81 -2.21 -1.37 6.61
C THR A 81 -1.81 -1.35 5.14
N ALA A 82 -0.54 -1.63 4.86
CA ALA A 82 -0.04 -1.86 3.51
C ALA A 82 0.84 -3.09 3.51
N VAL A 83 0.74 -3.90 2.46
CA VAL A 83 1.61 -5.06 2.23
C VAL A 83 2.21 -4.98 0.84
N GLY A 84 3.48 -5.36 0.70
CA GLY A 84 4.21 -5.39 -0.56
C GLY A 84 5.70 -5.58 -0.32
N ASP A 85 6.44 -5.96 -1.34
CA ASP A 85 7.89 -6.15 -1.28
C ASP A 85 8.60 -4.79 -1.17
N LEU A 86 9.15 -4.49 0.01
CA LEU A 86 9.80 -3.23 0.30
C LEU A 86 11.33 -3.32 0.24
N ASP A 87 11.91 -4.46 0.61
CA ASP A 87 13.36 -4.68 0.59
C ASP A 87 13.85 -5.34 -0.71
N GLY A 88 12.95 -5.97 -1.46
CA GLY A 88 13.22 -6.55 -2.76
C GLY A 88 13.60 -8.01 -2.75
N ASP A 89 13.28 -8.72 -1.68
CA ASP A 89 13.52 -10.16 -1.55
C ASP A 89 12.42 -11.04 -2.18
N GLY A 90 11.33 -10.42 -2.68
CA GLY A 90 10.19 -11.10 -3.31
C GLY A 90 9.13 -11.58 -2.33
N GLN A 91 9.30 -11.36 -1.03
CA GLN A 91 8.27 -11.58 -0.02
C GLN A 91 7.52 -10.28 0.28
N ALA A 92 6.29 -10.39 0.74
CA ALA A 92 5.55 -9.20 1.15
C ALA A 92 5.99 -8.76 2.55
N ASP A 93 6.44 -7.51 2.66
CA ASP A 93 6.65 -6.75 3.89
C ASP A 93 5.39 -6.03 4.29
N GLY A 94 5.43 -5.26 5.37
CA GLY A 94 4.27 -4.57 5.88
C GLY A 94 4.52 -3.21 6.50
N ALA A 95 3.49 -2.40 6.49
CA ALA A 95 3.43 -1.17 7.26
C ALA A 95 2.05 -0.98 7.87
N VAL A 96 2.00 -0.38 9.05
CA VAL A 96 0.77 0.01 9.71
C VAL A 96 0.82 1.48 10.08
N VAL A 97 -0.31 2.18 9.94
CA VAL A 97 -0.54 3.46 10.59
C VAL A 97 -1.55 3.23 11.70
N TYR A 98 -1.23 3.70 12.89
CA TYR A 98 -2.07 3.56 14.07
C TYR A 98 -2.09 4.86 14.89
N TYR A 99 -3.07 5.00 15.74
CA TYR A 99 -3.08 6.07 16.74
C TYR A 99 -2.90 5.51 18.15
N GLU A 100 -2.37 6.35 19.03
CA GLU A 100 -2.28 6.16 20.47
C GLU A 100 -3.01 7.28 21.19
N ASN A 101 -3.75 6.93 22.24
CA ASN A 101 -4.37 7.88 23.16
C ASN A 101 -4.02 7.48 24.60
N TYR A 102 -3.59 8.45 25.40
CA TYR A 102 -3.15 8.27 26.79
C TYR A 102 -4.16 8.85 27.79
N GLY A 103 -5.46 8.74 27.49
CA GLY A 103 -6.54 9.21 28.36
C GLY A 103 -6.84 10.72 28.24
N GLY A 104 -6.09 11.47 27.43
CA GLY A 104 -6.32 12.87 27.13
C GLY A 104 -7.09 13.10 25.82
N SER A 105 -7.10 14.37 25.37
CA SER A 105 -7.74 14.77 24.11
C SER A 105 -6.87 14.53 22.88
N GLY A 106 -5.59 14.16 23.02
CA GLY A 106 -4.65 13.89 21.94
C GLY A 106 -4.89 12.53 21.27
N ALA A 107 -4.60 12.45 19.97
CA ALA A 107 -4.56 11.21 19.22
C ALA A 107 -3.25 11.18 18.40
N PHE A 108 -2.23 10.57 18.95
CA PHE A 108 -0.87 10.58 18.38
C PHE A 108 -0.74 9.53 17.30
N MET A 109 -0.58 10.00 16.08
CA MET A 109 -0.49 9.14 14.91
C MET A 109 0.95 8.67 14.71
N ARG A 110 1.11 7.37 14.47
CA ARG A 110 2.42 6.75 14.20
C ARG A 110 2.33 5.78 13.03
N MET A 111 3.47 5.56 12.40
CA MET A 111 3.64 4.54 11.37
C MET A 111 4.77 3.59 11.77
N ALA A 112 4.49 2.29 11.81
CA ALA A 112 5.49 1.24 11.98
C ALA A 112 5.66 0.44 10.70
N VAL A 113 6.92 0.04 10.40
CA VAL A 113 7.30 -0.68 9.19
C VAL A 113 7.99 -1.98 9.56
N PHE A 114 7.61 -3.05 8.88
CA PHE A 114 8.06 -4.41 9.15
C PHE A 114 8.58 -5.05 7.86
N ILE A 115 9.64 -5.82 7.98
CA ILE A 115 10.05 -6.79 6.94
C ILE A 115 9.61 -8.19 7.33
N CYS A 116 9.39 -9.04 6.33
CA CYS A 116 9.12 -10.45 6.54
C CYS A 116 10.42 -11.19 6.81
N LYS A 117 10.54 -11.85 7.97
CA LYS A 117 11.61 -12.82 8.24
C LYS A 117 10.99 -14.13 8.71
N ASP A 118 11.24 -15.19 7.95
CA ASP A 118 10.69 -16.52 8.24
C ASP A 118 9.16 -16.50 8.45
N GLY A 119 8.46 -15.71 7.63
CA GLY A 119 7.01 -15.56 7.69
C GLY A 119 6.49 -14.73 8.88
N LYS A 120 7.38 -14.02 9.60
CA LYS A 120 7.06 -13.21 10.78
C LYS A 120 7.39 -11.73 10.56
N PRO A 121 6.60 -10.79 11.11
CA PRO A 121 6.90 -9.38 11.06
C PRO A 121 8.07 -9.02 11.99
N VAL A 122 9.10 -8.40 11.44
CA VAL A 122 10.23 -7.82 12.18
C VAL A 122 10.23 -6.32 11.94
N GLN A 123 10.07 -5.55 13.00
CA GLN A 123 10.03 -4.08 12.91
C GLN A 123 11.39 -3.52 12.52
N VAL A 124 11.42 -2.67 11.49
CA VAL A 124 12.64 -2.04 10.97
C VAL A 124 12.60 -0.51 11.04
N GLY A 125 11.50 0.05 11.45
CA GLY A 125 11.39 1.49 11.65
C GLY A 125 10.02 1.94 12.15
N MET A 126 10.03 3.15 12.71
CA MET A 126 8.85 3.86 13.16
C MET A 126 8.99 5.34 12.81
N ARG A 127 7.86 6.01 12.59
CA ARG A 127 7.79 7.46 12.38
C ARG A 127 6.61 8.06 13.12
N SER A 128 6.82 9.22 13.73
CA SER A 128 5.74 10.06 14.21
C SER A 128 5.06 10.74 13.02
N LEU A 129 3.75 10.74 13.03
CA LEU A 129 2.91 11.41 12.04
C LEU A 129 2.18 12.63 12.63
N GLY A 130 2.37 12.90 13.93
CA GLY A 130 1.79 14.00 14.64
C GLY A 130 0.48 13.73 15.36
N ASP A 131 -0.03 14.74 16.05
CA ASP A 131 -1.33 14.68 16.71
C ASP A 131 -2.44 14.89 15.69
N ARG A 132 -3.46 14.03 15.69
CA ARG A 132 -4.67 14.10 14.83
C ARG A 132 -4.42 14.26 13.33
N SER A 133 -3.27 13.84 12.83
CA SER A 133 -3.03 13.78 11.39
C SER A 133 -3.96 12.75 10.72
N GLU A 134 -4.36 12.98 9.49
CA GLU A 134 -5.29 12.10 8.78
C GLU A 134 -4.58 11.35 7.63
N THR A 135 -4.36 10.06 7.78
CA THR A 135 -3.81 9.23 6.71
C THR A 135 -4.87 8.93 5.65
N LYS A 136 -4.71 9.48 4.47
CA LYS A 136 -5.58 9.23 3.31
C LYS A 136 -5.29 7.86 2.71
N ASN A 137 -4.01 7.57 2.46
CA ASN A 137 -3.58 6.31 1.87
C ASN A 137 -2.21 5.86 2.37
N LEU A 138 -1.98 4.55 2.35
CA LEU A 138 -0.71 3.90 2.66
C LEU A 138 -0.52 2.76 1.67
N THR A 139 0.60 2.77 0.92
CA THR A 139 0.88 1.72 -0.07
C THR A 139 2.36 1.35 -0.10
N ILE A 140 2.65 0.08 -0.39
CA ILE A 140 4.00 -0.38 -0.72
C ILE A 140 3.99 -0.76 -2.20
N LYS A 141 4.79 -0.05 -3.01
CA LYS A 141 4.91 -0.29 -4.45
C LYS A 141 6.31 0.06 -4.94
N ASN A 142 6.87 -0.76 -5.83
CA ASN A 142 8.19 -0.53 -6.42
C ASN A 142 9.29 -0.31 -5.35
N LYS A 143 9.29 -1.13 -4.29
CA LYS A 143 10.23 -1.04 -3.15
C LYS A 143 10.21 0.33 -2.45
N ALA A 144 9.07 0.97 -2.45
CA ALA A 144 8.85 2.23 -1.74
C ALA A 144 7.54 2.16 -0.95
N LEU A 145 7.57 2.64 0.28
CA LEU A 145 6.39 2.91 1.09
C LEU A 145 5.97 4.34 0.84
N VAL A 146 4.74 4.52 0.37
CA VAL A 146 4.15 5.82 0.05
C VAL A 146 3.03 6.09 1.03
N LEU A 147 3.16 7.20 1.74
CA LEU A 147 2.19 7.72 2.71
C LEU A 147 1.55 8.98 2.14
N ASP A 148 0.24 8.97 1.97
CA ASP A 148 -0.58 10.12 1.62
C ASP A 148 -1.32 10.58 2.89
N ILE A 149 -1.05 11.82 3.36
CA ILE A 149 -1.44 12.29 4.68
C ILE A 149 -1.78 13.77 4.69
N MET A 150 -2.78 14.14 5.51
CA MET A 150 -3.04 15.50 5.93
C MET A 150 -2.39 15.74 7.28
N THR A 151 -1.60 16.80 7.40
CA THR A 151 -0.94 17.22 8.64
C THR A 151 -1.36 18.65 9.01
N HIS A 152 -1.13 19.05 10.25
CA HIS A 152 -1.44 20.40 10.70
C HIS A 152 -0.45 21.42 10.15
N ARG A 153 -0.96 22.63 9.85
CA ARG A 153 -0.18 23.87 9.78
C ARG A 153 -0.16 24.53 11.15
N PRO A 154 0.77 25.45 11.41
CA PRO A 154 0.83 26.15 12.71
C PRO A 154 -0.46 26.83 13.16
N ASN A 155 -1.32 27.23 12.21
CA ASN A 155 -2.56 27.95 12.48
C ASN A 155 -3.83 27.09 12.29
N ASP A 156 -3.69 25.79 12.10
CA ASP A 156 -4.85 24.91 11.97
C ASP A 156 -5.52 24.71 13.33
N SER A 157 -6.86 24.63 13.33
CA SER A 157 -7.61 24.22 14.52
C SER A 157 -7.37 22.74 14.81
N ALA A 158 -7.41 22.36 16.08
CA ALA A 158 -7.07 21.02 16.55
C ALA A 158 -7.75 19.85 15.81
N PRO A 159 -9.02 19.86 15.39
CA PRO A 159 -9.61 18.72 14.70
C PRO A 159 -9.42 18.70 13.18
N GLY A 160 -8.76 19.70 12.56
CA GLY A 160 -8.77 19.85 11.12
C GLY A 160 -7.39 20.09 10.49
N PRO A 161 -6.59 19.05 10.20
CA PRO A 161 -5.34 19.21 9.45
C PRO A 161 -5.62 19.67 8.01
N THR A 162 -4.87 20.68 7.53
CA THR A 162 -5.09 21.27 6.19
C THR A 162 -3.90 21.14 5.26
N LYS A 163 -2.75 20.64 5.73
CA LYS A 163 -1.55 20.50 4.89
C LYS A 163 -1.48 19.09 4.30
N HIS A 164 -1.72 18.97 3.01
CA HIS A 164 -1.54 17.71 2.28
C HIS A 164 -0.07 17.42 2.00
N LYS A 165 0.35 16.19 2.25
CA LYS A 165 1.69 15.68 1.95
C LYS A 165 1.62 14.28 1.34
N VAL A 166 2.52 14.00 0.39
CA VAL A 166 2.83 12.64 -0.06
C VAL A 166 4.30 12.37 0.27
N VAL A 167 4.54 11.41 1.13
CA VAL A 167 5.86 11.09 1.67
C VAL A 167 6.28 9.71 1.24
N ASN A 168 7.53 9.60 0.76
CA ASN A 168 8.10 8.34 0.32
C ASN A 168 9.18 7.88 1.30
N PHE A 169 9.12 6.60 1.67
CA PHE A 169 10.12 5.92 2.48
C PHE A 169 10.70 4.73 1.71
N LYS A 170 11.96 4.41 1.97
CA LYS A 170 12.64 3.25 1.41
C LYS A 170 13.43 2.54 2.50
N LEU A 171 13.77 1.27 2.26
CA LEU A 171 14.76 0.59 3.07
C LEU A 171 16.15 0.75 2.45
N LYS A 172 17.13 1.10 3.28
CA LYS A 172 18.56 1.04 2.94
C LYS A 172 19.28 0.29 4.03
N GLN A 173 19.94 -0.80 3.66
CA GLN A 173 20.66 -1.66 4.61
C GLN A 173 19.79 -2.08 5.81
N GLY A 174 18.53 -2.45 5.55
CA GLY A 174 17.57 -2.88 6.56
C GLY A 174 17.02 -1.76 7.46
N LYS A 175 17.33 -0.50 7.19
CA LYS A 175 16.84 0.66 7.95
C LYS A 175 15.86 1.50 7.12
N LEU A 176 14.81 2.00 7.75
CA LEU A 176 13.85 2.91 7.15
C LEU A 176 14.49 4.28 6.93
N VAL A 177 14.53 4.73 5.67
CA VAL A 177 15.05 6.03 5.25
C VAL A 177 13.90 6.88 4.69
N GLY A 178 13.86 8.13 5.15
CA GLY A 178 12.83 9.12 4.85
C GLY A 178 12.79 10.15 5.97
N PRO A 179 11.86 11.10 5.97
CA PRO A 179 11.72 12.04 7.07
C PRO A 179 11.52 11.30 8.41
N GLU A 180 12.18 11.78 9.47
CA GLU A 180 12.02 11.20 10.81
C GLU A 180 10.67 11.58 11.42
N GLN A 181 10.19 12.79 11.12
CA GLN A 181 8.88 13.29 11.48
C GLN A 181 8.16 13.80 10.23
N VAL A 182 6.86 13.61 10.17
CA VAL A 182 6.05 13.95 8.99
C VAL A 182 5.21 15.20 9.21
N ASP A 183 4.91 15.53 10.44
CA ASP A 183 4.01 16.61 10.86
C ASP A 183 4.66 18.00 10.92
N TRP A 184 5.95 18.08 11.22
CA TRP A 184 6.68 19.33 11.35
C TRP A 184 7.47 19.64 10.07
N ASN A 185 7.03 20.62 9.29
CA ASN A 185 7.69 21.48 8.28
C ASN A 185 6.74 21.97 7.22
#